data_a6b04fe8aa2d598e1e8ed202b5c71fa0
#
_entry.id   a6b04fe8aa2d598e1e8ed202b5c71fa0
#
_cell.length_a   1.000
_cell.length_b   1.000
_cell.length_c   1.000
_cell.angle_alpha   90.00
_cell.angle_beta   90.00
_cell.angle_gamma   90.00
#
_symmetry.space_group_name_H-M   'P 1'
#
loop_
_entity.id
_entity.type
_entity.pdbx_description
1 polymer ?
#
loop_
_entity_poly.entity_id
_entity_poly.type
_entity_poly.pdbx_seq_one_letter_code
_entity_poly.pdbx_strand_id
1 'polypeptide(L)'
;CSSDLQPIDAQTNGPQLLYGLRYHTRIVKPDDPETFHDQVGYWLWEPATNTVTLTLAIPRAQVAMFTGQVAPDATSFTLEAVRGSVTNGIVSGPFLEYAFRTERCTITVTYHADGTWSYEQDTLLVVRGQPEPFHHTDRNTLTRIGEPTPNPTALAAGVRRNAGSP
;
A
#
# COMPACT_ATOMS: atom_id res chain seq x y z
N CYS A 1 -15.22 3.40 0.21
CA CYS A 1 -13.84 3.03 -0.15
C CYS A 1 -13.86 1.77 -1.00
N SER A 2 -13.13 1.77 -2.10
CA SER A 2 -12.86 0.58 -2.93
C SER A 2 -11.38 0.50 -3.24
N SER A 3 -10.83 -0.71 -3.27
CA SER A 3 -9.43 -0.96 -3.64
C SER A 3 -9.38 -2.09 -4.65
N ASP A 4 -8.85 -1.80 -5.84
CA ASP A 4 -8.56 -2.78 -6.88
C ASP A 4 -7.13 -3.28 -6.68
N LEU A 5 -6.96 -4.54 -6.26
CA LEU A 5 -5.67 -5.19 -6.06
C LEU A 5 -5.48 -6.27 -7.12
N GLN A 6 -4.44 -6.13 -7.93
CA GLN A 6 -4.14 -7.04 -9.04
C GLN A 6 -2.72 -7.61 -8.91
N PRO A 7 -2.54 -8.94 -8.99
CA PRO A 7 -1.21 -9.54 -8.96
C PRO A 7 -0.37 -9.08 -10.16
N ILE A 8 0.91 -8.86 -9.91
CA ILE A 8 1.91 -8.58 -10.94
C ILE A 8 2.87 -9.76 -11.07
N ASP A 9 3.62 -9.80 -12.17
CA ASP A 9 4.74 -10.74 -12.30
C ASP A 9 5.77 -10.52 -11.21
N ALA A 10 6.41 -11.59 -10.75
CA ALA A 10 7.53 -11.49 -9.84
C ALA A 10 8.63 -10.59 -10.45
N GLN A 11 9.11 -9.66 -9.67
CA GLN A 11 10.17 -8.73 -10.07
C GLN A 11 11.51 -9.17 -9.48
N THR A 12 12.57 -9.00 -10.25
CA THR A 12 13.93 -9.35 -9.81
C THR A 12 14.92 -8.21 -10.03
N ASN A 13 15.79 -7.99 -9.05
CA ASN A 13 16.91 -7.07 -9.12
C ASN A 13 18.20 -7.86 -8.75
N GLY A 14 18.73 -8.64 -9.71
CA GLY A 14 19.80 -9.60 -9.39
C GLY A 14 19.32 -10.66 -8.38
N PRO A 15 19.90 -10.74 -7.17
CA PRO A 15 19.49 -11.73 -6.17
C PRO A 15 18.16 -11.40 -5.47
N GLN A 16 17.65 -10.17 -5.58
CA GLN A 16 16.40 -9.77 -4.98
C GLN A 16 15.22 -10.33 -5.77
N LEU A 17 14.23 -10.89 -5.06
CA LEU A 17 12.97 -11.34 -5.60
C LEU A 17 11.82 -10.67 -4.86
N LEU A 18 10.93 -10.03 -5.58
CA LEU A 18 9.74 -9.34 -5.08
C LEU A 18 8.48 -9.98 -5.66
N TYR A 19 7.55 -10.36 -4.82
CA TYR A 19 6.16 -10.63 -5.19
C TYR A 19 5.32 -9.40 -4.94
N GLY A 20 4.26 -9.17 -5.74
CA GLY A 20 3.53 -7.95 -5.54
C GLY A 20 2.12 -7.91 -6.11
N LEU A 21 1.40 -6.92 -5.62
CA LEU A 21 0.09 -6.51 -6.11
C LEU A 21 0.17 -5.04 -6.53
N ARG A 22 -0.26 -4.72 -7.74
CA ARG A 22 -0.62 -3.35 -8.10
C ARG A 22 -1.95 -3.01 -7.45
N TYR A 23 -2.12 -1.79 -6.95
CA TYR A 23 -3.40 -1.38 -6.40
C TYR A 23 -3.83 0.02 -6.84
N HIS A 24 -5.15 0.23 -6.81
CA HIS A 24 -5.79 1.54 -6.96
C HIS A 24 -6.92 1.64 -5.93
N THR A 25 -6.80 2.58 -5.02
CA THR A 25 -7.81 2.86 -4.00
C THR A 25 -8.53 4.17 -4.31
N ARG A 26 -9.86 4.12 -4.29
CA ARG A 26 -10.74 5.29 -4.46
C ARG A 26 -11.70 5.39 -3.28
N ILE A 27 -11.82 6.58 -2.73
CA ILE A 27 -12.79 6.91 -1.69
C ILE A 27 -13.72 7.97 -2.23
N VAL A 28 -15.03 7.70 -2.19
CA VAL A 28 -16.10 8.62 -2.51
C VAL A 28 -16.99 8.81 -1.29
N LYS A 29 -17.63 9.94 -1.16
CA LYS A 29 -18.66 10.15 -0.14
C LYS A 29 -19.94 9.42 -0.53
N PRO A 30 -20.77 8.96 0.42
CA PRO A 30 -21.98 8.19 0.11
C PRO A 30 -22.95 8.88 -0.86
N ASP A 31 -23.11 10.19 -0.74
CA ASP A 31 -24.07 11.00 -1.51
C ASP A 31 -23.39 11.95 -2.52
N ASP A 32 -22.12 11.79 -2.76
CA ASP A 32 -21.31 12.65 -3.61
C ASP A 32 -20.44 11.78 -4.53
N PRO A 33 -20.68 11.78 -5.86
CA PRO A 33 -19.89 11.00 -6.80
C PRO A 33 -18.46 11.50 -6.97
N GLU A 34 -18.13 12.67 -6.39
CA GLU A 34 -16.79 13.21 -6.46
C GLU A 34 -15.81 12.35 -5.66
N THR A 35 -14.66 12.08 -6.25
CA THR A 35 -13.59 11.32 -5.60
C THR A 35 -12.97 12.16 -4.50
N PHE A 36 -13.16 11.76 -3.26
CA PHE A 36 -12.57 12.39 -2.09
C PHE A 36 -11.08 12.08 -1.94
N HIS A 37 -10.69 10.82 -2.21
CA HIS A 37 -9.31 10.35 -2.16
C HIS A 37 -9.02 9.39 -3.30
N ASP A 38 -7.89 9.55 -3.94
CA ASP A 38 -7.37 8.69 -5.00
C ASP A 38 -5.92 8.31 -4.68
N GLN A 39 -5.57 7.03 -4.80
CA GLN A 39 -4.28 6.53 -4.42
C GLN A 39 -3.90 5.33 -5.27
N VAL A 40 -2.68 5.31 -5.79
CA VAL A 40 -2.13 4.20 -6.57
C VAL A 40 -0.78 3.76 -6.05
N GLY A 41 -0.40 2.52 -6.33
CA GLY A 41 0.93 2.01 -5.96
C GLY A 41 1.03 0.49 -6.03
N TYR A 42 1.96 -0.04 -5.24
CA TYR A 42 2.26 -1.46 -5.15
C TYR A 42 2.36 -1.90 -3.69
N TRP A 43 1.83 -3.08 -3.41
CA TRP A 43 2.18 -3.89 -2.26
C TRP A 43 3.22 -4.90 -2.72
N LEU A 44 4.39 -4.89 -2.11
CA LEU A 44 5.52 -5.76 -2.47
C LEU A 44 5.94 -6.57 -1.26
N TRP A 45 6.27 -7.83 -1.47
CA TRP A 45 6.84 -8.69 -0.45
C TRP A 45 8.16 -9.31 -0.94
N GLU A 46 9.20 -9.15 -0.13
CA GLU A 46 10.52 -9.75 -0.30
C GLU A 46 10.70 -10.90 0.69
N PRO A 47 10.57 -12.18 0.26
CA PRO A 47 10.64 -13.33 1.16
C PRO A 47 11.99 -13.48 1.85
N ALA A 48 13.08 -13.14 1.15
CA ALA A 48 14.45 -13.34 1.66
C ALA A 48 14.74 -12.49 2.92
N THR A 49 14.08 -11.36 3.05
CA THR A 49 14.25 -10.42 4.17
C THR A 49 13.01 -10.27 5.03
N ASN A 50 11.92 -10.98 4.71
CA ASN A 50 10.60 -10.78 5.34
C ASN A 50 10.15 -9.32 5.34
N THR A 51 10.47 -8.58 4.27
CA THR A 51 10.12 -7.17 4.15
C THR A 51 8.86 -7.01 3.32
N VAL A 52 7.88 -6.29 3.85
CA VAL A 52 6.77 -5.76 3.08
C VAL A 52 7.03 -4.28 2.79
N THR A 53 6.83 -3.90 1.54
CA THR A 53 6.91 -2.51 1.08
C THR A 53 5.59 -2.11 0.45
N LEU A 54 5.05 -0.97 0.87
CA LEU A 54 3.93 -0.30 0.23
C LEU A 54 4.44 0.98 -0.44
N THR A 55 4.30 1.07 -1.75
CA THR A 55 4.49 2.35 -2.45
C THR A 55 3.14 3.06 -2.61
N LEU A 56 3.16 4.38 -2.50
CA LEU A 56 1.96 5.19 -2.52
C LEU A 56 2.20 6.46 -3.34
N ALA A 57 1.25 6.79 -4.21
CA ALA A 57 1.20 8.09 -4.87
C ALA A 57 -0.24 8.62 -4.82
N ILE A 58 -0.40 9.89 -4.42
CA ILE A 58 -1.68 10.59 -4.40
C ILE A 58 -1.61 11.85 -5.30
N PRO A 59 -2.74 12.24 -5.96
CA PRO A 59 -2.78 13.35 -6.90
C PRO A 59 -2.77 14.74 -6.20
N ARG A 60 -2.18 14.79 -5.01
CA ARG A 60 -1.87 16.01 -4.26
C ARG A 60 -0.37 16.32 -4.28
N ALA A 61 0.35 15.76 -5.27
CA ALA A 61 1.81 15.85 -5.40
C ALA A 61 2.55 15.29 -4.17
N GLN A 62 2.17 14.10 -3.72
CA GLN A 62 2.86 13.39 -2.66
C GLN A 62 3.07 11.92 -3.05
N VAL A 63 4.24 11.41 -2.76
CA VAL A 63 4.59 9.99 -2.85
C VAL A 63 5.23 9.53 -1.54
N ALA A 64 5.05 8.26 -1.21
CA ALA A 64 5.66 7.65 -0.04
C ALA A 64 6.01 6.18 -0.31
N MET A 65 7.04 5.71 0.37
CA MET A 65 7.38 4.30 0.45
C MET A 65 7.39 3.90 1.92
N PHE A 66 6.51 2.98 2.27
CA PHE A 66 6.42 2.40 3.60
C PHE A 66 7.14 1.06 3.61
N THR A 67 7.83 0.74 4.69
CA THR A 67 8.44 -0.58 4.87
C THR A 67 8.20 -1.10 6.28
N GLY A 68 8.23 -2.43 6.41
CA GLY A 68 8.17 -3.12 7.70
C GLY A 68 8.61 -4.57 7.58
N GLN A 69 9.10 -5.13 8.69
CA GLN A 69 9.42 -6.55 8.80
C GLN A 69 8.13 -7.32 9.16
N VAL A 70 7.81 -8.33 8.36
CA VAL A 70 6.54 -9.07 8.48
C VAL A 70 6.83 -10.57 8.40
N ALA A 71 6.51 -11.31 9.45
CA ALA A 71 6.62 -12.76 9.42
C ALA A 71 5.66 -13.37 8.38
N PRO A 72 6.02 -14.47 7.68
CA PRO A 72 5.18 -15.07 6.64
C PRO A 72 3.79 -15.51 7.09
N ASP A 73 3.61 -15.79 8.37
CA ASP A 73 2.38 -16.21 9.02
C ASP A 73 1.67 -15.09 9.79
N ALA A 74 2.17 -13.85 9.70
CA ALA A 74 1.57 -12.72 10.39
C ALA A 74 0.16 -12.42 9.87
N THR A 75 -0.80 -12.32 10.77
CA THR A 75 -2.15 -11.86 10.49
C THR A 75 -2.33 -10.36 10.68
N SER A 76 -1.34 -9.70 11.31
CA SER A 76 -1.30 -8.25 11.47
C SER A 76 0.13 -7.76 11.37
N PHE A 77 0.33 -6.60 10.73
CA PHE A 77 1.64 -5.99 10.60
C PHE A 77 1.54 -4.47 10.43
N THR A 78 2.60 -3.77 10.78
CA THR A 78 2.69 -2.32 10.64
C THR A 78 3.83 -1.93 9.72
N LEU A 79 3.57 -0.99 8.82
CA LEU A 79 4.55 -0.36 7.95
C LEU A 79 4.65 1.13 8.29
N GLU A 80 5.83 1.70 8.07
CA GLU A 80 6.10 3.10 8.36
C GLU A 80 6.79 3.79 7.17
N ALA A 81 6.42 5.06 6.94
CA ALA A 81 7.13 6.00 6.09
C ALA A 81 7.50 7.24 6.90
N VAL A 82 8.74 7.72 6.72
CA VAL A 82 9.30 8.83 7.50
C VAL A 82 9.92 9.86 6.57
N ARG A 83 9.57 11.13 6.77
CA ARG A 83 10.16 12.24 6.01
C ARG A 83 11.67 12.27 6.17
N GLY A 84 12.39 12.44 5.04
CA GLY A 84 13.86 12.50 5.02
C GLY A 84 14.54 11.11 5.01
N SER A 85 13.82 10.03 5.20
CA SER A 85 14.39 8.69 5.02
C SER A 85 14.64 8.41 3.53
N VAL A 86 15.74 7.72 3.23
CA VAL A 86 16.11 7.31 1.86
C VAL A 86 15.64 5.90 1.52
N THR A 87 15.09 5.16 2.47
CA THR A 87 14.65 3.77 2.32
C THR A 87 13.16 3.57 2.53
N ASN A 88 12.51 4.44 3.32
CA ASN A 88 11.07 4.47 3.56
C ASN A 88 10.60 5.93 3.66
N GLY A 89 10.89 6.69 2.61
CA GLY A 89 10.75 8.15 2.59
C GLY A 89 9.37 8.64 2.14
N ILE A 90 9.10 9.88 2.50
CA ILE A 90 7.97 10.68 2.04
C ILE A 90 8.52 11.86 1.24
N VAL A 91 8.00 12.08 0.03
CA VAL A 91 8.34 13.22 -0.82
C VAL A 91 7.05 13.94 -1.20
N SER A 92 7.01 15.24 -0.93
CA SER A 92 5.84 16.09 -1.16
C SER A 92 6.20 17.27 -2.06
N GLY A 93 5.20 17.73 -2.80
CA GLY A 93 5.34 18.97 -3.59
C GLY A 93 5.53 20.21 -2.69
N PRO A 94 6.05 21.32 -3.24
CA PRO A 94 6.43 22.50 -2.45
C PRO A 94 5.30 23.09 -1.60
N PHE A 95 4.06 23.03 -2.08
CA PHE A 95 2.90 23.52 -1.34
C PHE A 95 2.63 22.70 -0.08
N LEU A 96 2.67 21.36 -0.18
CA LEU A 96 2.47 20.49 0.98
C LEU A 96 3.62 20.63 1.98
N GLU A 97 4.87 20.71 1.50
CA GLU A 97 6.03 20.97 2.38
C GLU A 97 5.90 22.28 3.16
N TYR A 98 5.28 23.28 2.56
CA TYR A 98 5.07 24.58 3.19
C TYR A 98 3.85 24.64 4.12
N ALA A 99 2.73 24.05 3.72
CA ALA A 99 1.44 24.29 4.37
C ALA A 99 0.94 23.10 5.22
N PHE A 100 1.26 21.87 4.80
CA PHE A 100 0.75 20.61 5.39
C PHE A 100 1.83 19.52 5.33
N ARG A 101 2.94 19.75 6.03
CA ARG A 101 4.09 18.88 5.93
C ARG A 101 3.85 17.55 6.64
N THR A 102 3.98 16.46 5.92
CA THR A 102 3.90 15.09 6.48
C THR A 102 5.26 14.71 7.05
N GLU A 103 5.32 14.43 8.35
CA GLU A 103 6.54 14.02 9.04
C GLU A 103 6.67 12.50 9.09
N ARG A 104 5.58 11.81 9.34
CA ARG A 104 5.54 10.35 9.47
C ARG A 104 4.15 9.85 9.09
N CYS A 105 4.10 8.66 8.53
CA CYS A 105 2.87 7.93 8.35
C CYS A 105 3.08 6.47 8.70
N THR A 106 2.17 5.90 9.49
CA THR A 106 2.12 4.48 9.80
C THR A 106 0.83 3.89 9.27
N ILE A 107 0.89 2.64 8.81
CA ILE A 107 -0.28 1.86 8.43
C ILE A 107 -0.18 0.48 9.06
N THR A 108 -1.19 0.10 9.84
CA THR A 108 -1.34 -1.25 10.39
C THR A 108 -2.41 -1.98 9.60
N VAL A 109 -2.07 -3.13 9.06
CA VAL A 109 -2.98 -4.03 8.32
C VAL A 109 -3.28 -5.23 9.18
N THR A 110 -4.54 -5.67 9.19
CA THR A 110 -4.99 -6.88 9.89
C THR A 110 -5.88 -7.72 8.99
N TYR A 111 -5.55 -9.00 8.84
CA TYR A 111 -6.38 -10.00 8.18
C TYR A 111 -7.26 -10.70 9.21
N HIS A 112 -8.54 -10.83 8.91
CA HIS A 112 -9.53 -11.42 9.81
C HIS A 112 -9.91 -12.84 9.37
N ALA A 113 -10.31 -13.66 10.33
CA ALA A 113 -10.68 -15.05 10.09
C ALA A 113 -11.89 -15.22 9.14
N ASP A 114 -12.71 -14.21 8.97
CA ASP A 114 -13.86 -14.18 8.06
C ASP A 114 -13.49 -13.83 6.60
N GLY A 115 -12.19 -13.65 6.33
CA GLY A 115 -11.68 -13.30 4.99
C GLY A 115 -11.71 -11.81 4.66
N THR A 116 -12.14 -10.96 5.59
CA THR A 116 -12.00 -9.51 5.48
C THR A 116 -10.59 -9.07 5.89
N TRP A 117 -10.22 -7.86 5.53
CA TRP A 117 -9.02 -7.22 6.07
C TRP A 117 -9.31 -5.75 6.42
N SER A 118 -8.61 -5.25 7.40
CA SER A 118 -8.73 -3.85 7.82
C SER A 118 -7.38 -3.16 7.82
N TYR A 119 -7.42 -1.84 7.76
CA TYR A 119 -6.25 -1.02 8.02
C TYR A 119 -6.60 0.12 8.98
N GLU A 120 -5.58 0.52 9.72
CA GLU A 120 -5.54 1.74 10.52
C GLU A 120 -4.31 2.55 10.10
N GLN A 121 -4.52 3.80 9.73
CA GLN A 121 -3.47 4.72 9.31
C GLN A 121 -3.41 5.91 10.24
N ASP A 122 -2.20 6.31 10.63
CA ASP A 122 -1.93 7.55 11.36
C ASP A 122 -0.86 8.35 10.59
N THR A 123 -1.24 9.56 10.20
CA THR A 123 -0.37 10.50 9.49
C THR A 123 -0.11 11.71 10.37
N LEU A 124 1.14 11.89 10.79
CA LEU A 124 1.58 13.04 11.55
C LEU A 124 1.87 14.22 10.61
N LEU A 125 1.06 15.26 10.72
CA LEU A 125 1.14 16.47 9.92
C LEU A 125 1.59 17.67 10.75
N VAL A 126 2.51 18.46 10.21
CA VAL A 126 2.78 19.82 10.70
C VAL A 126 2.03 20.80 9.81
N VAL A 127 0.99 21.41 10.36
CA VAL A 127 0.13 22.35 9.67
C VAL A 127 0.60 23.77 9.98
N ARG A 128 0.89 24.56 8.93
CA ARG A 128 1.36 25.93 9.10
C ARG A 128 0.35 26.78 9.88
N GLY A 129 0.83 27.48 10.91
CA GLY A 129 0.01 28.31 11.79
C GLY A 129 -0.65 27.55 12.94
N GLN A 130 -0.47 26.25 13.02
CA GLN A 130 -0.88 25.44 14.16
C GLN A 130 0.33 25.20 15.08
N PRO A 131 0.19 25.36 16.42
CA PRO A 131 1.32 25.19 17.33
C PRO A 131 1.74 23.73 17.51
N GLU A 132 0.78 22.80 17.40
CA GLU A 132 1.01 21.37 17.62
C GLU A 132 0.84 20.56 16.33
N PRO A 133 1.59 19.48 16.16
CA PRO A 133 1.36 18.53 15.08
C PRO A 133 -0.06 17.94 15.16
N PHE A 134 -0.62 17.65 13.98
CA PHE A 134 -1.94 17.08 13.83
C PHE A 134 -1.85 15.62 13.41
N HIS A 135 -2.56 14.74 14.12
CA HIS A 135 -2.72 13.34 13.75
C HIS A 135 -3.95 13.17 12.86
N HIS A 136 -3.71 12.94 11.59
CA HIS A 136 -4.76 12.56 10.64
C HIS A 136 -4.88 11.04 10.61
N THR A 137 -5.96 10.53 11.17
CA THR A 137 -6.21 9.09 11.24
C THR A 137 -7.29 8.65 10.26
N ASP A 138 -7.09 7.49 9.65
CA ASP A 138 -8.07 6.80 8.80
C ASP A 138 -8.09 5.31 9.13
N ARG A 139 -9.27 4.69 9.02
CA ARG A 139 -9.46 3.26 9.20
C ARG A 139 -10.61 2.75 8.35
N ASN A 140 -10.43 1.55 7.81
CA ASN A 140 -11.46 0.88 7.04
C ASN A 140 -11.35 -0.65 7.19
N THR A 141 -12.49 -1.32 6.96
CA THR A 141 -12.54 -2.78 6.77
C THR A 141 -13.03 -3.05 5.36
N LEU A 142 -12.30 -3.89 4.64
CA LEU A 142 -12.58 -4.23 3.24
C LEU A 142 -13.04 -5.67 3.12
N THR A 143 -14.13 -5.86 2.37
CA THR A 143 -14.67 -7.15 2.00
C THR A 143 -14.34 -7.41 0.53
N ARG A 144 -13.93 -8.63 0.22
CA ARG A 144 -13.69 -9.03 -1.16
C ARG A 144 -14.98 -9.08 -1.95
N ILE A 145 -15.07 -8.34 -3.05
CA ILE A 145 -16.26 -8.26 -3.92
C ILE A 145 -16.02 -8.86 -5.31
N GLY A 146 -14.80 -9.28 -5.63
CA GLY A 146 -14.45 -9.84 -6.93
C GLY A 146 -13.17 -10.64 -6.90
N GLU A 147 -12.90 -11.34 -7.99
CA GLU A 147 -11.67 -12.06 -8.19
C GLU A 147 -10.64 -11.16 -8.89
N PRO A 148 -9.33 -11.27 -8.55
CA PRO A 148 -8.31 -10.52 -9.26
C PRO A 148 -8.20 -11.01 -10.71
N THR A 149 -7.83 -10.13 -11.61
CA THR A 149 -7.49 -10.52 -12.99
C THR A 149 -6.23 -11.38 -12.97
N PRO A 150 -6.28 -12.63 -13.46
CA PRO A 150 -5.09 -13.48 -13.48
C PRO A 150 -3.97 -12.84 -14.28
N ASN A 151 -2.76 -12.90 -13.75
CA ASN A 151 -1.57 -12.49 -14.48
C ASN A 151 -1.35 -13.44 -15.67
N PRO A 152 -1.24 -12.95 -16.92
CA PRO A 152 -1.04 -13.78 -18.10
C PRO A 152 0.19 -14.68 -18.02
N THR A 153 1.29 -14.20 -17.43
CA THR A 153 2.51 -15.00 -17.26
C THR A 153 2.31 -16.13 -16.27
N ALA A 154 1.58 -15.89 -15.16
CA ALA A 154 1.24 -16.94 -14.20
C ALA A 154 0.33 -17.99 -14.81
N LEU A 155 -0.64 -17.59 -15.61
CA LEU A 155 -1.50 -18.50 -16.40
C LEU A 155 -0.67 -19.36 -17.35
N ALA A 156 0.25 -18.76 -18.12
CA ALA A 156 1.13 -19.48 -19.04
C ALA A 156 2.05 -20.48 -18.31
N ALA A 157 2.55 -20.12 -17.12
CA ALA A 157 3.35 -21.03 -16.30
C ALA A 157 2.52 -22.21 -15.74
N GLY A 158 1.27 -21.96 -15.35
CA GLY A 158 0.33 -23.00 -14.92
C GLY A 158 0.00 -24.00 -16.03
N VAL A 159 -0.24 -23.51 -17.23
CA VAL A 159 -0.47 -24.36 -18.42
C VAL A 159 0.74 -25.24 -18.73
N ARG A 160 1.96 -24.70 -18.64
CA ARG A 160 3.19 -25.47 -18.88
C ARG A 160 3.40 -26.58 -17.82
N ARG A 161 3.07 -26.34 -16.56
CA ARG A 161 3.16 -27.37 -15.50
C ARG A 161 2.18 -28.51 -15.73
N ASN A 162 0.96 -28.19 -16.16
CA ASN A 162 -0.07 -29.21 -16.44
C ASN A 162 0.20 -30.00 -17.74
N ALA A 163 0.89 -29.39 -18.71
CA ALA A 163 1.27 -30.07 -19.96
C ALA A 163 2.48 -31.00 -19.81
N GLY A 164 3.23 -30.92 -18.72
CA GLY A 164 4.42 -31.70 -18.45
C GLY A 164 4.26 -32.85 -17.44
N SER A 165 3.03 -33.16 -17.01
CA SER A 165 2.74 -34.33 -16.17
C SER A 165 2.26 -35.48 -17.05
N PRO A 166 3.03 -36.59 -17.17
CA PRO A 166 2.56 -37.82 -17.82
C PRO A 166 1.48 -38.53 -17.01
#